data_40bc92422244e3084c1f702f97ae79b3
#
_entry.id   40bc92422244e3084c1f702f97ae79b3
#
_cell.length_a   1.000
_cell.length_b   1.000
_cell.length_c   1.000
_cell.angle_alpha   90.00
_cell.angle_beta   90.00
_cell.angle_gamma   90.00
#
_symmetry.space_group_name_H-M   'P 1'
#
loop_
_entity.id
_entity.type
_entity.pdbx_description
1 polymer ?
#
loop_
_entity_poly.entity_id
_entity_poly.type
_entity_poly.pdbx_seq_one_letter_code
_entity_poly.pdbx_strand_id
1 'polypeptide(L)'
;MIKKPRGTTDVFPEEVVYWQRIESCARKTAAKYGFGEIRLPTLEMTELFQRGVGDTTDVVQKEMYTFQDRDGKSLTLRPEGTAGTVRAIIENGRCSDALPLKLYYILNCFRHEKPQAGRYREFWQFGVEMFGAAGAPADATVISLANSLLRTLGVKDITLHINSIGCPKCRPAYHAALKEYFSAKKDILCPTCQGRLETNPLRILDCKNPECKELAESAPKTIDFLCPECEAHFASLKRCLDAEGIEYGIDPMIVRGLDYYTKTVFEFIAPVVGAQSTVCGGGRYDGLMKELGGPEMPGIGFGMGINRLILAMQGSGVTLEPDDRPALYIASMGEKANETAMGIVEALREEGIHAETDLCARSLKAQMKYADKLGAAYTLILGDSELASGTAKLKNMSDSTQTDVSLSDIAALRSLVTE
;
A
#
# COMPACT_ATOMS: atom_id res chain seq x y z
N MET A 1 1.76 32.40 -1.25
CA MET A 1 2.07 31.05 -1.79
C MET A 1 0.96 30.10 -1.36
N ILE A 2 0.34 29.38 -2.29
CA ILE A 2 -0.66 28.34 -2.01
C ILE A 2 0.09 27.10 -1.52
N LYS A 3 -0.38 26.51 -0.40
CA LYS A 3 0.20 25.29 0.19
C LYS A 3 -0.74 24.11 -0.01
N LYS A 4 -0.20 22.91 -0.06
CA LYS A 4 -0.99 21.67 -0.07
C LYS A 4 -1.81 21.49 1.21
N PRO A 5 -2.95 20.79 1.18
CA PRO A 5 -3.71 20.46 2.37
C PRO A 5 -2.86 19.69 3.40
N ARG A 6 -3.11 19.94 4.69
CA ARG A 6 -2.40 19.22 5.76
C ARG A 6 -2.74 17.73 5.73
N GLY A 7 -1.71 16.88 5.76
CA GLY A 7 -1.88 15.42 5.74
C GLY A 7 -1.93 14.82 4.34
N THR A 8 -1.65 15.62 3.29
CA THR A 8 -1.34 15.13 1.95
C THR A 8 0.15 15.32 1.65
N THR A 9 0.68 14.61 0.67
CA THR A 9 2.09 14.73 0.28
C THR A 9 2.24 14.71 -1.25
N ASP A 10 3.19 15.47 -1.75
CA ASP A 10 3.69 15.34 -3.11
C ASP A 10 4.83 14.32 -3.07
N VAL A 11 4.91 13.46 -4.07
CA VAL A 11 5.96 12.43 -4.17
C VAL A 11 6.79 12.74 -5.41
N PHE A 12 8.07 13.04 -5.21
CA PHE A 12 9.01 13.38 -6.27
C PHE A 12 9.79 12.15 -6.75
N PRO A 13 10.51 12.23 -7.89
CA PRO A 13 11.21 11.09 -8.48
C PRO A 13 12.08 10.29 -7.51
N GLU A 14 12.76 10.96 -6.58
CA GLU A 14 13.64 10.34 -5.59
C GLU A 14 12.89 9.41 -4.61
N GLU A 15 11.60 9.67 -4.39
CA GLU A 15 10.75 8.83 -3.54
C GLU A 15 9.87 7.88 -4.37
N VAL A 16 9.51 8.26 -5.61
CA VAL A 16 8.62 7.48 -6.50
C VAL A 16 9.18 6.08 -6.74
N VAL A 17 10.48 5.87 -6.75
CA VAL A 17 11.12 4.56 -6.94
C VAL A 17 10.65 3.52 -5.92
N TYR A 18 10.41 3.93 -4.68
CA TYR A 18 9.86 3.04 -3.64
C TYR A 18 8.43 2.63 -3.97
N TRP A 19 7.61 3.58 -4.45
CA TRP A 19 6.23 3.32 -4.87
C TRP A 19 6.19 2.34 -6.02
N GLN A 20 6.94 2.59 -7.08
CA GLN A 20 7.04 1.73 -8.25
C GLN A 20 7.53 0.33 -7.88
N ARG A 21 8.52 0.22 -6.99
CA ARG A 21 9.03 -1.06 -6.49
C ARG A 21 7.95 -1.83 -5.74
N ILE A 22 7.24 -1.18 -4.81
CA ILE A 22 6.16 -1.80 -4.04
C ILE A 22 5.04 -2.26 -4.98
N GLU A 23 4.58 -1.39 -5.88
CA GLU A 23 3.49 -1.70 -6.82
C GLU A 23 3.85 -2.85 -7.77
N SER A 24 5.07 -2.85 -8.30
CA SER A 24 5.56 -3.93 -9.17
C SER A 24 5.63 -5.26 -8.40
N CYS A 25 6.18 -5.27 -7.19
CA CYS A 25 6.24 -6.46 -6.36
C CYS A 25 4.85 -6.93 -5.93
N ALA A 26 3.94 -6.03 -5.58
CA ALA A 26 2.57 -6.35 -5.20
C ALA A 26 1.81 -7.03 -6.34
N ARG A 27 1.85 -6.47 -7.56
CA ARG A 27 1.24 -7.08 -8.76
C ARG A 27 1.81 -8.48 -9.05
N LYS A 28 3.14 -8.62 -9.02
CA LYS A 28 3.80 -9.91 -9.26
C LYS A 28 3.46 -10.94 -8.18
N THR A 29 3.40 -10.53 -6.91
CA THR A 29 3.04 -11.42 -5.81
C THR A 29 1.57 -11.82 -5.91
N ALA A 30 0.65 -10.87 -6.10
CA ALA A 30 -0.77 -11.16 -6.29
C ALA A 30 -1.02 -12.16 -7.42
N ALA A 31 -0.35 -11.99 -8.57
CA ALA A 31 -0.46 -12.90 -9.70
C ALA A 31 0.00 -14.34 -9.35
N LYS A 32 1.08 -14.51 -8.57
CA LYS A 32 1.55 -15.83 -8.10
C LYS A 32 0.52 -16.56 -7.24
N TYR A 33 -0.33 -15.83 -6.51
CA TYR A 33 -1.39 -16.39 -5.68
C TYR A 33 -2.74 -16.46 -6.41
N GLY A 34 -2.79 -16.07 -7.69
CA GLY A 34 -3.98 -16.12 -8.54
C GLY A 34 -4.99 -15.02 -8.28
N PHE A 35 -4.56 -13.85 -7.75
CA PHE A 35 -5.41 -12.67 -7.59
C PHE A 35 -5.39 -11.79 -8.84
N GLY A 36 -6.58 -11.37 -9.30
CA GLY A 36 -6.76 -10.41 -10.39
C GLY A 36 -6.89 -8.97 -9.88
N GLU A 37 -6.45 -7.99 -10.69
CA GLU A 37 -6.58 -6.56 -10.33
C GLU A 37 -8.03 -6.09 -10.49
N ILE A 38 -8.55 -5.39 -9.48
CA ILE A 38 -9.79 -4.61 -9.56
C ILE A 38 -9.47 -3.13 -9.34
N ARG A 39 -10.13 -2.25 -10.09
CA ARG A 39 -10.06 -0.79 -9.91
C ARG A 39 -11.41 -0.27 -9.49
N LEU A 40 -11.45 0.46 -8.41
CA LEU A 40 -12.65 0.97 -7.78
C LEU A 40 -12.76 2.48 -7.95
N PRO A 41 -13.98 3.06 -8.02
CA PRO A 41 -14.19 4.49 -7.95
C PRO A 41 -13.61 5.09 -6.66
N THR A 42 -13.12 6.34 -6.75
CA THR A 42 -12.68 7.09 -5.56
C THR A 42 -13.86 7.60 -4.74
N LEU A 43 -14.97 7.88 -5.42
CA LEU A 43 -16.23 8.34 -4.83
C LEU A 43 -17.20 7.15 -4.73
N GLU A 44 -17.81 7.01 -3.57
CA GLU A 44 -18.85 6.03 -3.29
C GLU A 44 -20.02 6.71 -2.59
N MET A 45 -21.18 6.07 -2.63
CA MET A 45 -22.32 6.50 -1.82
C MET A 45 -21.97 6.37 -0.34
N THR A 46 -22.24 7.37 0.46
CA THR A 46 -21.92 7.39 1.91
C THR A 46 -22.52 6.19 2.64
N GLU A 47 -23.71 5.75 2.24
CA GLU A 47 -24.41 4.61 2.79
C GLU A 47 -23.59 3.30 2.72
N LEU A 48 -22.76 3.14 1.69
CA LEU A 48 -21.88 1.98 1.55
C LEU A 48 -21.00 1.77 2.77
N PHE A 49 -20.39 2.85 3.26
CA PHE A 49 -19.48 2.78 4.40
C PHE A 49 -20.22 2.76 5.73
N GLN A 50 -21.36 3.45 5.84
CA GLN A 50 -22.20 3.40 7.03
C GLN A 50 -22.66 1.98 7.32
N ARG A 51 -23.16 1.27 6.30
CA ARG A 51 -23.59 -0.12 6.43
C ARG A 51 -22.42 -1.10 6.53
N GLY A 52 -21.42 -0.96 5.65
CA GLY A 52 -20.35 -1.94 5.53
C GLY A 52 -19.26 -1.82 6.60
N VAL A 53 -18.90 -0.60 7.03
CA VAL A 53 -17.81 -0.37 7.99
C VAL A 53 -18.32 -0.34 9.44
N GLY A 54 -19.57 0.07 9.63
CA GLY A 54 -20.28 0.16 10.91
C GLY A 54 -20.35 1.58 11.46
N ASP A 55 -21.56 1.99 11.81
CA ASP A 55 -21.87 3.35 12.27
C ASP A 55 -21.15 3.73 13.59
N THR A 56 -20.68 2.75 14.38
CA THR A 56 -20.00 2.98 15.66
C THR A 56 -18.50 3.20 15.52
N THR A 57 -17.95 3.06 14.30
CA THR A 57 -16.51 3.17 14.06
C THR A 57 -16.06 4.62 14.00
N ASP A 58 -14.84 4.90 14.47
CA ASP A 58 -14.25 6.25 14.35
C ASP A 58 -14.14 6.68 12.87
N VAL A 59 -13.93 5.74 11.96
CA VAL A 59 -13.87 5.99 10.51
C VAL A 59 -15.17 6.64 10.03
N VAL A 60 -16.31 6.03 10.33
CA VAL A 60 -17.62 6.53 9.89
C VAL A 60 -18.01 7.80 10.64
N GLN A 61 -17.80 7.85 11.95
CA GLN A 61 -18.25 8.97 12.78
C GLN A 61 -17.44 10.26 12.61
N LYS A 62 -16.12 10.15 12.33
CA LYS A 62 -15.20 11.30 12.45
C LYS A 62 -14.21 11.47 11.31
N GLU A 63 -13.94 10.40 10.53
CA GLU A 63 -12.79 10.39 9.62
C GLU A 63 -13.17 10.44 8.14
N MET A 64 -14.43 10.19 7.77
CA MET A 64 -14.86 10.25 6.37
C MET A 64 -14.88 11.69 5.82
N TYR A 65 -14.45 11.85 4.57
CA TYR A 65 -14.67 13.06 3.78
C TYR A 65 -15.97 12.93 3.00
N THR A 66 -17.05 13.46 3.54
CA THR A 66 -18.41 13.35 2.99
C THR A 66 -18.91 14.71 2.52
N PHE A 67 -19.58 14.74 1.39
CA PHE A 67 -20.19 15.94 0.81
C PHE A 67 -21.44 15.56 -0.01
N GLN A 68 -22.24 16.54 -0.37
CA GLN A 68 -23.38 16.35 -1.27
C GLN A 68 -22.97 16.71 -2.70
N ASP A 69 -23.41 15.90 -3.68
CA ASP A 69 -23.32 16.26 -5.08
C ASP A 69 -24.39 17.31 -5.47
N ARG A 70 -24.41 17.69 -6.74
CA ARG A 70 -25.38 18.70 -7.24
C ARG A 70 -26.84 18.18 -7.21
N ASP A 71 -27.02 16.88 -7.18
CA ASP A 71 -28.34 16.22 -7.11
C ASP A 71 -28.78 15.96 -5.67
N GLY A 72 -27.99 16.39 -4.67
CA GLY A 72 -28.26 16.22 -3.24
C GLY A 72 -27.93 14.83 -2.71
N LYS A 73 -27.22 13.97 -3.48
CA LYS A 73 -26.77 12.65 -3.02
C LYS A 73 -25.55 12.79 -2.13
N SER A 74 -25.53 12.04 -1.03
CA SER A 74 -24.36 12.00 -0.13
C SER A 74 -23.28 11.10 -0.67
N LEU A 75 -22.13 11.68 -0.99
CA LEU A 75 -20.93 11.00 -1.50
C LEU A 75 -19.80 11.07 -0.48
N THR A 76 -18.96 10.06 -0.48
CA THR A 76 -17.79 9.96 0.40
C THR A 76 -16.57 9.57 -0.42
N LEU A 77 -15.43 10.24 -0.16
CA LEU A 77 -14.13 9.75 -0.61
C LEU A 77 -13.84 8.45 0.15
N ARG A 78 -13.58 7.36 -0.58
CA ARG A 78 -13.40 6.03 0.01
C ARG A 78 -12.37 6.02 1.15
N PRO A 79 -12.72 5.58 2.37
CA PRO A 79 -11.79 5.46 3.49
C PRO A 79 -11.04 4.12 3.51
N GLU A 80 -11.47 3.14 2.68
CA GLU A 80 -10.91 1.79 2.55
C GLU A 80 -11.40 1.14 1.25
N GLY A 81 -10.86 -0.04 0.87
CA GLY A 81 -11.18 -0.69 -0.41
C GLY A 81 -12.15 -1.86 -0.32
N THR A 82 -12.32 -2.49 0.85
CA THR A 82 -13.07 -3.74 1.00
C THR A 82 -14.56 -3.58 0.68
N ALA A 83 -15.24 -2.59 1.29
CA ALA A 83 -16.66 -2.34 1.04
C ALA A 83 -16.93 -1.99 -0.45
N GLY A 84 -16.05 -1.19 -1.06
CA GLY A 84 -16.12 -0.89 -2.49
C GLY A 84 -15.96 -2.14 -3.37
N THR A 85 -15.07 -3.07 -3.00
CA THR A 85 -14.90 -4.35 -3.70
C THR A 85 -16.16 -5.21 -3.60
N VAL A 86 -16.72 -5.31 -2.40
CA VAL A 86 -17.97 -6.07 -2.17
C VAL A 86 -19.13 -5.48 -3.00
N ARG A 87 -19.32 -4.15 -2.96
CA ARG A 87 -20.33 -3.45 -3.76
C ARG A 87 -20.14 -3.75 -5.27
N ALA A 88 -18.88 -3.68 -5.76
CA ALA A 88 -18.57 -3.92 -7.16
C ALA A 88 -18.92 -5.35 -7.59
N ILE A 89 -18.67 -6.36 -6.74
CA ILE A 89 -19.02 -7.76 -6.99
C ILE A 89 -20.55 -7.93 -7.07
N ILE A 90 -21.28 -7.35 -6.12
CA ILE A 90 -22.75 -7.45 -6.07
C ILE A 90 -23.38 -6.76 -7.28
N GLU A 91 -23.01 -5.50 -7.52
CA GLU A 91 -23.59 -4.66 -8.57
C GLU A 91 -23.38 -5.24 -9.98
N ASN A 92 -22.23 -5.88 -10.21
CA ASN A 92 -21.90 -6.47 -11.50
C ASN A 92 -22.27 -7.98 -11.60
N GLY A 93 -23.04 -8.52 -10.65
CA GLY A 93 -23.52 -9.90 -10.67
C GLY A 93 -22.42 -10.97 -10.55
N ARG A 94 -21.22 -10.61 -10.05
CA ARG A 94 -20.06 -11.49 -9.99
C ARG A 94 -20.10 -12.51 -8.84
N CYS A 95 -21.18 -12.51 -8.04
CA CYS A 95 -21.38 -13.50 -6.98
C CYS A 95 -21.56 -14.94 -7.50
N SER A 96 -21.89 -15.10 -8.78
CA SER A 96 -22.02 -16.39 -9.47
C SER A 96 -20.77 -16.88 -10.18
N ASP A 97 -19.67 -16.11 -10.13
CA ASP A 97 -18.39 -16.49 -10.72
C ASP A 97 -17.79 -17.72 -10.04
N ALA A 98 -16.78 -18.33 -10.69
CA ALA A 98 -16.05 -19.44 -10.10
C ALA A 98 -15.38 -19.04 -8.78
N LEU A 99 -15.58 -19.84 -7.74
CA LEU A 99 -15.05 -19.61 -6.40
C LEU A 99 -13.78 -20.43 -6.14
N PRO A 100 -12.82 -19.91 -5.35
CA PRO A 100 -12.89 -18.61 -4.69
C PRO A 100 -12.60 -17.47 -5.66
N LEU A 101 -13.37 -16.37 -5.57
CA LEU A 101 -13.09 -15.13 -6.28
C LEU A 101 -11.97 -14.39 -5.57
N LYS A 102 -10.86 -14.11 -6.26
CA LYS A 102 -9.64 -13.51 -5.71
C LYS A 102 -9.33 -12.20 -6.42
N LEU A 103 -9.38 -11.11 -5.69
CA LEU A 103 -9.16 -9.75 -6.22
C LEU A 103 -8.11 -9.01 -5.39
N TYR A 104 -7.33 -8.15 -6.06
CA TYR A 104 -6.46 -7.17 -5.39
C TYR A 104 -6.66 -5.78 -5.97
N TYR A 105 -6.31 -4.79 -5.18
CA TYR A 105 -6.32 -3.39 -5.61
C TYR A 105 -5.09 -2.65 -5.10
N ILE A 106 -4.69 -1.61 -5.85
CA ILE A 106 -3.75 -0.57 -5.40
C ILE A 106 -4.49 0.75 -5.57
N LEU A 107 -4.81 1.42 -4.48
CA LEU A 107 -5.65 2.62 -4.52
C LEU A 107 -5.34 3.57 -3.36
N ASN A 108 -5.66 4.85 -3.55
CA ASN A 108 -5.63 5.84 -2.50
C ASN A 108 -6.92 5.78 -1.66
N CYS A 109 -6.77 6.07 -0.37
CA CYS A 109 -7.85 6.18 0.60
C CYS A 109 -7.77 7.53 1.31
N PHE A 110 -8.89 7.97 1.89
CA PHE A 110 -9.01 9.28 2.50
C PHE A 110 -9.60 9.18 3.91
N ARG A 111 -8.85 9.66 4.93
CA ARG A 111 -9.33 9.72 6.32
C ARG A 111 -8.91 11.02 6.98
N HIS A 112 -9.85 11.73 7.60
CA HIS A 112 -9.59 12.96 8.33
C HIS A 112 -8.96 12.66 9.70
N GLU A 113 -7.79 12.06 9.69
CA GLU A 113 -7.03 11.75 10.90
C GLU A 113 -6.03 12.85 11.27
N LYS A 114 -5.50 12.80 12.51
CA LYS A 114 -4.37 13.65 12.91
C LYS A 114 -3.10 13.15 12.21
N PRO A 115 -2.50 13.94 11.29
CA PRO A 115 -1.33 13.51 10.55
C PRO A 115 -0.11 13.29 11.45
N GLN A 116 0.62 12.19 11.19
CA GLN A 116 1.90 11.84 11.79
C GLN A 116 2.68 10.93 10.84
N ALA A 117 3.91 10.56 11.18
CA ALA A 117 4.71 9.64 10.36
C ALA A 117 3.93 8.34 10.07
N GLY A 118 3.82 7.98 8.79
CA GLY A 118 3.07 6.81 8.34
C GLY A 118 1.53 6.91 8.45
N ARG A 119 0.99 8.09 8.80
CA ARG A 119 -0.46 8.33 8.91
C ARG A 119 -0.84 9.65 8.24
N TYR A 120 -1.42 9.53 7.06
CA TYR A 120 -1.79 10.65 6.19
C TYR A 120 -3.31 10.72 6.03
N ARG A 121 -3.81 11.86 5.59
CA ARG A 121 -5.24 12.05 5.24
C ARG A 121 -5.57 11.51 3.86
N GLU A 122 -4.63 11.53 2.95
CA GLU A 122 -4.62 10.74 1.73
C GLU A 122 -3.46 9.75 1.82
N PHE A 123 -3.75 8.47 1.71
CA PHE A 123 -2.78 7.37 1.81
C PHE A 123 -3.11 6.28 0.82
N TRP A 124 -2.12 5.50 0.45
CA TRP A 124 -2.29 4.42 -0.52
C TRP A 124 -2.27 3.06 0.15
N GLN A 125 -3.10 2.16 -0.36
CA GLN A 125 -3.18 0.78 0.08
C GLN A 125 -3.01 -0.18 -1.08
N PHE A 126 -2.23 -1.23 -0.85
CA PHE A 126 -2.39 -2.50 -1.52
C PHE A 126 -3.30 -3.37 -0.67
N GLY A 127 -4.39 -3.88 -1.22
CA GLY A 127 -5.31 -4.78 -0.54
C GLY A 127 -5.63 -5.98 -1.38
N VAL A 128 -5.94 -7.08 -0.73
CA VAL A 128 -6.46 -8.30 -1.36
C VAL A 128 -7.74 -8.75 -0.68
N GLU A 129 -8.65 -9.29 -1.47
CA GLU A 129 -9.95 -9.77 -1.01
C GLU A 129 -10.23 -11.13 -1.67
N MET A 130 -10.57 -12.14 -0.86
CA MET A 130 -10.96 -13.47 -1.32
C MET A 130 -12.35 -13.80 -0.83
N PHE A 131 -13.23 -14.18 -1.74
CA PHE A 131 -14.63 -14.49 -1.45
C PHE A 131 -14.99 -15.94 -1.80
N GLY A 132 -15.92 -16.52 -1.05
CA GLY A 132 -16.45 -17.85 -1.31
C GLY A 132 -15.69 -18.99 -0.64
N ALA A 133 -14.61 -18.72 0.09
CA ALA A 133 -13.82 -19.73 0.80
C ALA A 133 -13.97 -19.58 2.32
N ALA A 134 -14.69 -20.51 2.97
CA ALA A 134 -15.00 -20.46 4.40
C ALA A 134 -13.91 -21.04 5.31
N GLY A 135 -13.03 -21.89 4.78
CA GLY A 135 -12.05 -22.65 5.55
C GLY A 135 -10.76 -21.86 5.88
N ALA A 136 -10.11 -22.24 6.96
CA ALA A 136 -8.86 -21.67 7.41
C ALA A 136 -7.68 -21.70 6.40
N PRO A 137 -7.60 -22.64 5.42
CA PRO A 137 -6.59 -22.57 4.36
C PRO A 137 -6.68 -21.28 3.52
N ALA A 138 -7.89 -20.69 3.36
CA ALA A 138 -8.03 -19.40 2.70
C ALA A 138 -7.39 -18.26 3.50
N ASP A 139 -7.53 -18.31 4.83
CA ASP A 139 -6.94 -17.33 5.75
C ASP A 139 -5.41 -17.42 5.68
N ALA A 140 -4.86 -18.63 5.75
CA ALA A 140 -3.43 -18.88 5.61
C ALA A 140 -2.92 -18.37 4.27
N THR A 141 -3.60 -18.65 3.15
CA THR A 141 -3.21 -18.19 1.80
C THR A 141 -3.11 -16.65 1.75
N VAL A 142 -4.06 -15.92 2.35
CA VAL A 142 -4.06 -14.46 2.37
C VAL A 142 -2.92 -13.92 3.25
N ILE A 143 -2.66 -14.56 4.40
CA ILE A 143 -1.53 -14.21 5.27
C ILE A 143 -0.19 -14.49 4.56
N SER A 144 -0.07 -15.63 3.87
CA SER A 144 1.14 -16.03 3.12
C SER A 144 1.47 -15.07 2.00
N LEU A 145 0.45 -14.57 1.30
CA LEU A 145 0.62 -13.53 0.27
C LEU A 145 1.23 -12.26 0.88
N ALA A 146 0.69 -11.79 2.01
CA ALA A 146 1.21 -10.62 2.71
C ALA A 146 2.66 -10.85 3.17
N ASN A 147 2.95 -12.00 3.79
CA ASN A 147 4.29 -12.38 4.22
C ASN A 147 5.29 -12.46 3.06
N SER A 148 4.89 -13.08 1.94
CA SER A 148 5.71 -13.18 0.72
C SER A 148 6.07 -11.80 0.14
N LEU A 149 5.11 -10.88 0.09
CA LEU A 149 5.35 -9.52 -0.38
C LEU A 149 6.34 -8.78 0.53
N LEU A 150 6.14 -8.81 1.85
CA LEU A 150 6.99 -8.14 2.83
C LEU A 150 8.44 -8.64 2.74
N ARG A 151 8.64 -9.96 2.62
CA ARG A 151 9.96 -10.57 2.40
C ARG A 151 10.58 -10.13 1.07
N THR A 152 9.80 -10.10 -0.02
CA THR A 152 10.27 -9.66 -1.34
C THR A 152 10.70 -8.20 -1.36
N LEU A 153 10.07 -7.35 -0.54
CA LEU A 153 10.43 -5.94 -0.37
C LEU A 153 11.66 -5.73 0.53
N GLY A 154 12.19 -6.78 1.15
CA GLY A 154 13.36 -6.70 2.01
C GLY A 154 13.08 -6.07 3.38
N VAL A 155 11.83 -6.04 3.82
CA VAL A 155 11.48 -5.54 5.16
C VAL A 155 11.91 -6.56 6.21
N LYS A 156 12.67 -6.11 7.21
CA LYS A 156 13.23 -6.93 8.31
C LYS A 156 12.43 -6.74 9.59
N ASP A 157 12.67 -7.65 10.55
CA ASP A 157 12.12 -7.58 11.92
C ASP A 157 10.59 -7.45 11.95
N ILE A 158 9.91 -8.09 10.98
CA ILE A 158 8.45 -8.16 10.92
C ILE A 158 7.97 -9.32 11.78
N THR A 159 6.97 -9.04 12.63
CA THR A 159 6.25 -10.05 13.38
C THR A 159 4.82 -10.16 12.89
N LEU A 160 4.35 -11.38 12.68
CA LEU A 160 2.94 -11.68 12.44
C LEU A 160 2.26 -11.98 13.76
N HIS A 161 1.19 -11.27 14.04
CA HIS A 161 0.30 -11.54 15.17
C HIS A 161 -1.07 -11.96 14.63
N ILE A 162 -1.62 -13.03 15.20
CA ILE A 162 -2.95 -13.56 14.84
C ILE A 162 -3.85 -13.62 16.07
N ASN A 163 -5.15 -13.47 15.86
CA ASN A 163 -6.17 -13.66 16.88
C ASN A 163 -7.46 -14.21 16.26
N SER A 164 -8.35 -14.71 17.09
CA SER A 164 -9.73 -14.99 16.73
C SER A 164 -10.69 -14.12 17.56
N ILE A 165 -11.46 -13.29 16.86
CA ILE A 165 -12.50 -12.46 17.51
C ILE A 165 -13.88 -13.15 17.54
N GLY A 166 -13.92 -14.45 17.26
CA GLY A 166 -15.13 -15.26 17.27
C GLY A 166 -16.13 -14.90 16.18
N CYS A 167 -17.24 -15.60 16.19
CA CYS A 167 -18.36 -15.38 15.28
C CYS A 167 -19.56 -14.77 16.06
N PRO A 168 -20.70 -14.45 15.39
CA PRO A 168 -21.90 -13.97 16.07
C PRO A 168 -22.42 -14.86 17.19
N LYS A 169 -22.12 -16.18 17.16
CA LYS A 169 -22.49 -17.11 18.25
C LYS A 169 -21.60 -16.95 19.49
N CYS A 170 -20.31 -16.59 19.32
CA CYS A 170 -19.35 -16.40 20.43
C CYS A 170 -19.53 -15.04 21.13
N ARG A 171 -19.86 -13.99 20.36
CA ARG A 171 -19.86 -12.59 20.81
C ARG A 171 -20.73 -12.29 22.02
N PRO A 172 -21.98 -12.81 22.14
CA PRO A 172 -22.83 -12.46 23.26
C PRO A 172 -22.21 -12.78 24.64
N ALA A 173 -21.64 -13.99 24.79
CA ALA A 173 -20.99 -14.40 26.02
C ALA A 173 -19.75 -13.54 26.34
N TYR A 174 -18.93 -13.30 25.32
CA TYR A 174 -17.74 -12.45 25.48
C TYR A 174 -18.08 -10.99 25.77
N HIS A 175 -19.07 -10.41 25.09
CA HIS A 175 -19.53 -9.05 25.35
C HIS A 175 -20.10 -8.90 26.78
N ALA A 176 -20.83 -9.90 27.26
CA ALA A 176 -21.33 -9.90 28.65
C ALA A 176 -20.17 -9.89 29.65
N ALA A 177 -19.16 -10.74 29.44
CA ALA A 177 -17.98 -10.79 30.31
C ALA A 177 -17.17 -9.48 30.26
N LEU A 178 -16.98 -8.87 29.10
CA LEU A 178 -16.32 -7.56 28.98
C LEU A 178 -17.13 -6.45 29.65
N LYS A 179 -18.45 -6.44 29.45
CA LYS A 179 -19.33 -5.44 30.06
C LYS A 179 -19.30 -5.54 31.58
N GLU A 180 -19.36 -6.74 32.12
CA GLU A 180 -19.24 -6.98 33.57
C GLU A 180 -17.88 -6.48 34.08
N TYR A 181 -16.79 -6.90 33.44
CA TYR A 181 -15.43 -6.52 33.84
C TYR A 181 -15.21 -5.01 33.86
N PHE A 182 -15.58 -4.30 32.76
CA PHE A 182 -15.37 -2.87 32.67
C PHE A 182 -16.38 -2.04 33.45
N SER A 183 -17.61 -2.55 33.69
CA SER A 183 -18.61 -1.87 34.54
C SER A 183 -18.13 -1.73 35.96
N ALA A 184 -17.46 -2.75 36.48
CA ALA A 184 -16.86 -2.71 37.84
C ALA A 184 -15.72 -1.68 37.97
N LYS A 185 -15.21 -1.14 36.85
CA LYS A 185 -14.08 -0.22 36.78
C LYS A 185 -14.41 1.05 35.97
N LYS A 186 -15.70 1.38 35.84
CA LYS A 186 -16.22 2.46 34.99
C LYS A 186 -15.59 3.81 35.29
N ASP A 187 -15.30 4.10 36.54
CA ASP A 187 -14.73 5.38 36.98
C ASP A 187 -13.30 5.60 36.55
N ILE A 188 -12.56 4.53 36.19
CA ILE A 188 -11.20 4.60 35.66
C ILE A 188 -11.20 4.78 34.13
N LEU A 189 -12.29 4.42 33.44
CA LEU A 189 -12.41 4.55 32.00
C LEU A 189 -12.48 6.01 31.56
N CYS A 190 -11.74 6.34 30.48
CA CYS A 190 -11.87 7.65 29.86
C CYS A 190 -13.30 7.88 29.33
N PRO A 191 -13.75 9.14 29.14
CA PRO A 191 -15.12 9.46 28.70
C PRO A 191 -15.57 8.73 27.43
N THR A 192 -14.66 8.56 26.46
CA THR A 192 -14.93 7.80 25.24
C THR A 192 -15.19 6.32 25.53
N CYS A 193 -14.42 5.70 26.43
CA CYS A 193 -14.59 4.30 26.80
C CYS A 193 -15.80 4.04 27.67
N GLN A 194 -16.24 5.01 28.48
CA GLN A 194 -17.52 4.94 29.19
C GLN A 194 -18.70 4.87 28.18
N GLY A 195 -18.65 5.63 27.11
CA GLY A 195 -19.64 5.53 26.02
C GLY A 195 -19.56 4.19 25.27
N ARG A 196 -18.35 3.72 24.98
CA ARG A 196 -18.11 2.43 24.29
C ARG A 196 -18.57 1.23 25.11
N LEU A 197 -18.56 1.33 26.43
CA LEU A 197 -19.05 0.27 27.32
C LEU A 197 -20.50 -0.12 27.04
N GLU A 198 -21.34 0.84 26.66
CA GLU A 198 -22.75 0.59 26.34
C GLU A 198 -22.98 0.17 24.88
N THR A 199 -22.16 0.68 23.95
CA THR A 199 -22.37 0.48 22.51
C THR A 199 -21.52 -0.65 21.93
N ASN A 200 -20.21 -0.68 22.22
CA ASN A 200 -19.28 -1.69 21.73
C ASN A 200 -18.08 -1.83 22.67
N PRO A 201 -18.17 -2.67 23.71
CA PRO A 201 -17.12 -2.85 24.72
C PRO A 201 -15.80 -3.39 24.14
N LEU A 202 -15.80 -4.10 23.00
CA LEU A 202 -14.58 -4.51 22.29
C LEU A 202 -13.66 -3.34 21.95
N ARG A 203 -14.22 -2.16 21.66
CA ARG A 203 -13.45 -0.96 21.32
C ARG A 203 -12.67 -0.36 22.50
N ILE A 204 -12.95 -0.81 23.74
CA ILE A 204 -12.18 -0.40 24.91
C ILE A 204 -10.78 -1.02 24.86
N LEU A 205 -10.65 -2.23 24.30
CA LEU A 205 -9.37 -2.95 24.16
C LEU A 205 -8.35 -2.21 23.28
N ASP A 206 -8.82 -1.42 22.30
CA ASP A 206 -7.97 -0.59 21.41
C ASP A 206 -7.86 0.88 21.89
N CYS A 207 -8.15 1.15 23.17
CA CYS A 207 -8.06 2.50 23.69
C CYS A 207 -6.60 2.92 23.86
N LYS A 208 -6.28 4.15 23.42
CA LYS A 208 -4.92 4.73 23.51
C LYS A 208 -4.67 5.47 24.83
N ASN A 209 -5.69 5.65 25.66
CA ASN A 209 -5.52 6.22 27.01
C ASN A 209 -4.76 5.20 27.87
N PRO A 210 -3.66 5.60 28.54
CA PRO A 210 -2.83 4.68 29.34
C PRO A 210 -3.61 3.88 30.39
N GLU A 211 -4.50 4.51 31.14
CA GLU A 211 -5.31 3.87 32.18
C GLU A 211 -6.26 2.82 31.60
N CYS A 212 -6.92 3.15 30.46
CA CYS A 212 -7.79 2.18 29.77
C CYS A 212 -7.00 1.01 29.19
N LYS A 213 -5.77 1.26 28.70
CA LYS A 213 -4.89 0.23 28.14
C LYS A 213 -4.45 -0.74 29.24
N GLU A 214 -4.03 -0.25 30.38
CA GLU A 214 -3.64 -1.08 31.54
C GLU A 214 -4.81 -1.96 31.99
N LEU A 215 -6.03 -1.40 32.09
CA LEU A 215 -7.22 -2.18 32.38
C LEU A 215 -7.51 -3.26 31.34
N ALA A 216 -7.29 -2.96 30.07
CA ALA A 216 -7.55 -3.89 28.96
C ALA A 216 -6.61 -5.12 29.00
N GLU A 217 -5.37 -4.98 29.47
CA GLU A 217 -4.41 -6.10 29.58
C GLU A 217 -4.94 -7.26 30.45
N SER A 218 -5.70 -6.94 31.49
CA SER A 218 -6.31 -7.90 32.43
C SER A 218 -7.76 -8.25 32.10
N ALA A 219 -8.31 -7.73 30.98
CA ALA A 219 -9.68 -8.01 30.59
C ALA A 219 -9.84 -9.45 30.04
N PRO A 220 -11.07 -10.01 30.08
CA PRO A 220 -11.37 -11.28 29.42
C PRO A 220 -10.92 -11.28 27.96
N LYS A 221 -10.42 -12.40 27.47
CA LYS A 221 -9.88 -12.54 26.12
C LYS A 221 -10.86 -13.29 25.23
N THR A 222 -11.02 -12.86 23.96
CA THR A 222 -11.98 -13.49 23.03
C THR A 222 -11.72 -14.97 22.84
N ILE A 223 -10.46 -15.38 22.83
CA ILE A 223 -10.06 -16.78 22.61
C ILE A 223 -10.58 -17.73 23.67
N ASP A 224 -10.93 -17.23 24.89
CA ASP A 224 -11.47 -18.03 25.98
C ASP A 224 -13.00 -18.25 25.84
N PHE A 225 -13.65 -17.61 24.89
CA PHE A 225 -15.09 -17.62 24.63
C PHE A 225 -15.46 -18.17 23.26
N LEU A 226 -14.54 -18.82 22.57
CA LEU A 226 -14.80 -19.35 21.25
C LEU A 226 -15.78 -20.53 21.31
N CYS A 227 -16.71 -20.58 20.35
CA CYS A 227 -17.51 -21.78 20.14
C CYS A 227 -16.64 -22.87 19.48
N PRO A 228 -17.04 -24.16 19.56
CA PRO A 228 -16.25 -25.27 18.98
C PRO A 228 -15.87 -25.08 17.51
N GLU A 229 -16.75 -24.46 16.71
CA GLU A 229 -16.49 -24.16 15.31
C GLU A 229 -15.34 -23.13 15.14
N CYS A 230 -15.36 -22.04 15.91
CA CYS A 230 -14.31 -21.01 15.87
C CYS A 230 -13.00 -21.51 16.44
N GLU A 231 -13.02 -22.33 17.47
CA GLU A 231 -11.84 -22.97 18.05
C GLU A 231 -11.19 -23.91 17.01
N ALA A 232 -11.98 -24.78 16.37
CA ALA A 232 -11.49 -25.67 15.31
C ALA A 232 -10.94 -24.91 14.12
N HIS A 233 -11.57 -23.81 13.72
CA HIS A 233 -11.08 -22.92 12.64
C HIS A 233 -9.74 -22.30 12.99
N PHE A 234 -9.61 -21.73 14.19
CA PHE A 234 -8.36 -21.11 14.65
C PHE A 234 -7.23 -22.14 14.81
N ALA A 235 -7.55 -23.34 15.32
CA ALA A 235 -6.60 -24.45 15.38
C ALA A 235 -6.14 -24.89 13.97
N SER A 236 -7.06 -24.92 13.00
CA SER A 236 -6.73 -25.22 11.60
C SER A 236 -5.84 -24.16 10.96
N LEU A 237 -6.10 -22.87 11.21
CA LEU A 237 -5.25 -21.78 10.75
C LEU A 237 -3.81 -21.93 11.24
N LYS A 238 -3.63 -22.22 12.53
CA LYS A 238 -2.31 -22.43 13.12
C LYS A 238 -1.56 -23.56 12.41
N ARG A 239 -2.21 -24.71 12.20
CA ARG A 239 -1.59 -25.84 11.47
C ARG A 239 -1.22 -25.48 10.03
N CYS A 240 -2.02 -24.68 9.34
CA CYS A 240 -1.69 -24.22 7.98
C CYS A 240 -0.46 -23.33 7.98
N LEU A 241 -0.36 -22.36 8.89
CA LEU A 241 0.79 -21.47 9.02
C LEU A 241 2.06 -22.24 9.42
N ASP A 242 1.93 -23.21 10.34
CA ASP A 242 3.04 -24.10 10.75
C ASP A 242 3.55 -24.91 9.55
N ALA A 243 2.64 -25.48 8.73
CA ALA A 243 2.98 -26.23 7.52
C ALA A 243 3.68 -25.38 6.45
N GLU A 244 3.37 -24.08 6.40
CA GLU A 244 4.00 -23.11 5.49
C GLU A 244 5.31 -22.51 6.06
N GLY A 245 5.67 -22.86 7.30
CA GLY A 245 6.85 -22.34 8.00
C GLY A 245 6.76 -20.84 8.29
N ILE A 246 5.55 -20.33 8.51
CA ILE A 246 5.30 -18.93 8.86
C ILE A 246 5.22 -18.80 10.38
N GLU A 247 6.18 -18.09 10.96
CA GLU A 247 6.20 -17.79 12.38
C GLU A 247 5.12 -16.77 12.74
N TYR A 248 4.41 -16.95 13.85
CA TYR A 248 3.37 -16.06 14.35
C TYR A 248 3.32 -16.02 15.87
N GLY A 249 2.87 -14.89 16.42
CA GLY A 249 2.45 -14.74 17.80
C GLY A 249 0.92 -14.73 17.90
N ILE A 250 0.38 -15.24 19.00
CA ILE A 250 -1.05 -15.08 19.32
C ILE A 250 -1.17 -13.84 20.20
N ASP A 251 -1.91 -12.84 19.71
CA ASP A 251 -2.19 -11.61 20.47
C ASP A 251 -3.70 -11.42 20.65
N PRO A 252 -4.24 -11.82 21.80
CA PRO A 252 -5.66 -11.69 22.10
C PRO A 252 -6.18 -10.25 22.17
N MET A 253 -5.28 -9.27 22.19
CA MET A 253 -5.61 -7.85 22.25
C MET A 253 -5.87 -7.26 20.86
N ILE A 254 -5.55 -7.98 19.77
CA ILE A 254 -5.86 -7.50 18.43
C ILE A 254 -7.37 -7.46 18.24
N VAL A 255 -7.87 -6.23 18.13
CA VAL A 255 -9.20 -5.90 17.62
C VAL A 255 -9.04 -4.97 16.42
N ARG A 256 -9.90 -5.13 15.41
CA ARG A 256 -9.80 -4.33 14.19
C ARG A 256 -10.64 -3.06 14.27
N GLY A 257 -10.21 -2.04 13.56
CA GLY A 257 -10.87 -0.74 13.50
C GLY A 257 -12.23 -0.71 12.79
N LEU A 258 -12.70 -1.84 12.23
CA LEU A 258 -13.92 -1.97 11.45
C LEU A 258 -14.77 -3.11 12.03
N ASP A 259 -16.09 -2.93 12.06
CA ASP A 259 -16.98 -3.82 12.82
C ASP A 259 -17.35 -5.12 12.09
N TYR A 260 -17.09 -5.22 10.80
CA TYR A 260 -17.44 -6.38 9.98
C TYR A 260 -16.61 -7.66 10.24
N TYR A 261 -15.48 -7.56 10.95
CA TYR A 261 -14.61 -8.71 11.14
C TYR A 261 -15.23 -9.82 11.99
N THR A 262 -14.90 -11.07 11.63
CA THR A 262 -15.28 -12.30 12.32
C THR A 262 -14.13 -13.29 12.31
N LYS A 263 -14.14 -14.27 13.25
CA LYS A 263 -13.13 -15.35 13.30
C LYS A 263 -11.71 -14.79 13.26
N THR A 264 -10.95 -15.09 12.22
CA THR A 264 -9.54 -14.71 12.07
C THR A 264 -9.33 -13.22 11.89
N VAL A 265 -8.42 -12.65 12.67
CA VAL A 265 -7.82 -11.33 12.45
C VAL A 265 -6.32 -11.44 12.58
N PHE A 266 -5.58 -10.59 11.86
CA PHE A 266 -4.12 -10.60 11.90
C PHE A 266 -3.52 -9.23 11.61
N GLU A 267 -2.28 -9.05 12.08
CA GLU A 267 -1.47 -7.86 11.83
C GLU A 267 -0.01 -8.24 11.60
N PHE A 268 0.62 -7.60 10.61
CA PHE A 268 2.06 -7.57 10.47
C PHE A 268 2.60 -6.27 11.06
N ILE A 269 3.49 -6.41 12.02
CA ILE A 269 4.07 -5.32 12.79
C ILE A 269 5.53 -5.16 12.43
N ALA A 270 5.93 -3.95 12.04
CA ALA A 270 7.31 -3.56 11.78
C ALA A 270 7.73 -2.49 12.81
N PRO A 271 8.44 -2.84 13.89
CA PRO A 271 8.78 -1.92 14.98
C PRO A 271 9.54 -0.66 14.51
N VAL A 272 10.31 -0.76 13.43
CA VAL A 272 11.06 0.33 12.82
C VAL A 272 10.18 1.52 12.40
N VAL A 273 8.88 1.30 12.16
CA VAL A 273 7.92 2.37 11.84
C VAL A 273 7.47 3.17 13.08
N GLY A 274 7.85 2.73 14.28
CA GLY A 274 7.55 3.41 15.54
C GLY A 274 6.09 3.21 16.00
N ALA A 275 5.44 4.27 16.51
CA ALA A 275 4.11 4.19 17.11
C ALA A 275 2.98 3.69 16.18
N GLN A 276 3.21 3.66 14.87
CA GLN A 276 2.28 3.15 13.86
C GLN A 276 2.84 1.87 13.19
N SER A 277 3.35 0.96 13.98
CA SER A 277 4.10 -0.23 13.57
C SER A 277 3.32 -1.25 12.73
N THR A 278 1.99 -1.25 12.77
CA THR A 278 1.17 -2.13 11.91
C THR A 278 1.25 -1.68 10.45
N VAL A 279 1.94 -2.45 9.62
CA VAL A 279 2.11 -2.18 8.17
C VAL A 279 1.05 -2.86 7.31
N CYS A 280 0.53 -4.01 7.78
CA CYS A 280 -0.53 -4.76 7.14
C CYS A 280 -1.50 -5.28 8.20
N GLY A 281 -2.78 -5.19 7.92
CA GLY A 281 -3.77 -5.73 8.81
C GLY A 281 -5.01 -6.21 8.06
N GLY A 282 -5.53 -7.35 8.48
CA GLY A 282 -6.62 -8.02 7.82
C GLY A 282 -7.38 -8.97 8.71
N GLY A 283 -8.25 -9.75 8.08
CA GLY A 283 -9.05 -10.75 8.74
C GLY A 283 -10.26 -11.17 7.91
N ARG A 284 -11.07 -12.02 8.49
CA ARG A 284 -12.29 -12.59 7.90
C ARG A 284 -13.51 -11.71 8.19
N TYR A 285 -14.42 -11.62 7.21
CA TYR A 285 -15.63 -10.79 7.29
C TYR A 285 -16.81 -11.49 6.59
N ASP A 286 -17.20 -12.68 7.08
CA ASP A 286 -18.18 -13.55 6.47
C ASP A 286 -19.58 -12.92 6.31
N GLY A 287 -19.93 -11.89 7.09
CA GLY A 287 -21.23 -11.22 7.04
C GLY A 287 -21.34 -10.06 6.05
N LEU A 288 -20.21 -9.47 5.62
CA LEU A 288 -20.20 -8.19 4.93
C LEU A 288 -20.95 -8.22 3.57
N MET A 289 -20.78 -9.30 2.80
CA MET A 289 -21.48 -9.45 1.50
C MET A 289 -23.00 -9.37 1.67
N LYS A 290 -23.56 -10.09 2.65
CA LYS A 290 -24.98 -10.09 2.97
C LYS A 290 -25.47 -8.74 3.50
N GLU A 291 -24.68 -8.08 4.35
CA GLU A 291 -24.97 -6.77 4.90
C GLU A 291 -25.10 -5.69 3.82
N LEU A 292 -24.32 -5.80 2.77
CA LEU A 292 -24.36 -4.91 1.60
C LEU A 292 -25.39 -5.33 0.54
N GLY A 293 -26.24 -6.33 0.83
CA GLY A 293 -27.36 -6.74 -0.03
C GLY A 293 -27.03 -7.86 -1.02
N GLY A 294 -25.86 -8.50 -0.90
CA GLY A 294 -25.48 -9.68 -1.66
C GLY A 294 -25.92 -11.00 -1.00
N PRO A 295 -25.55 -12.15 -1.57
CA PRO A 295 -25.75 -13.45 -0.98
C PRO A 295 -24.88 -13.65 0.28
N GLU A 296 -25.18 -14.69 1.06
CA GLU A 296 -24.32 -15.11 2.15
C GLU A 296 -23.04 -15.75 1.56
N MET A 297 -21.94 -15.03 1.65
CA MET A 297 -20.65 -15.42 1.05
C MET A 297 -19.50 -15.03 1.99
N PRO A 298 -18.70 -16.00 2.45
CA PRO A 298 -17.56 -15.71 3.30
C PRO A 298 -16.52 -14.88 2.56
N GLY A 299 -15.85 -13.98 3.31
CA GLY A 299 -14.79 -13.15 2.79
C GLY A 299 -13.60 -13.05 3.74
N ILE A 300 -12.40 -12.92 3.18
CA ILE A 300 -11.17 -12.65 3.91
C ILE A 300 -10.27 -11.76 3.06
N GLY A 301 -9.59 -10.81 3.71
CA GLY A 301 -8.67 -9.92 3.02
C GLY A 301 -7.78 -9.15 3.97
N PHE A 302 -6.95 -8.28 3.39
CA PHE A 302 -6.14 -7.32 4.15
C PHE A 302 -5.98 -6.00 3.42
N GLY A 303 -5.66 -4.95 4.18
CA GLY A 303 -5.12 -3.69 3.67
C GLY A 303 -3.68 -3.48 4.17
N MET A 304 -2.78 -3.16 3.25
CA MET A 304 -1.38 -2.88 3.50
C MET A 304 -1.06 -1.45 3.09
N GLY A 305 -0.64 -0.60 4.04
CA GLY A 305 -0.39 0.81 3.79
C GLY A 305 0.94 1.04 3.06
N ILE A 306 0.93 1.52 1.81
CA ILE A 306 2.14 1.75 1.00
C ILE A 306 3.06 2.76 1.68
N ASN A 307 2.51 3.86 2.20
CA ASN A 307 3.31 4.87 2.92
C ASN A 307 4.07 4.27 4.13
N ARG A 308 3.47 3.32 4.85
CA ARG A 308 4.14 2.62 5.97
C ARG A 308 5.14 1.59 5.50
N LEU A 309 4.87 0.92 4.37
CA LEU A 309 5.84 0.01 3.75
C LEU A 309 7.13 0.73 3.36
N ILE A 310 7.02 1.93 2.78
CA ILE A 310 8.20 2.74 2.43
C ILE A 310 9.04 3.01 3.68
N LEU A 311 8.42 3.44 4.77
CA LEU A 311 9.12 3.67 6.05
C LEU A 311 9.76 2.36 6.58
N ALA A 312 9.05 1.22 6.45
CA ALA A 312 9.57 -0.07 6.89
C ALA A 312 10.75 -0.53 6.03
N MET A 313 10.70 -0.34 4.70
CA MET A 313 11.81 -0.63 3.79
C MET A 313 13.03 0.23 4.12
N GLN A 314 12.87 1.55 4.23
CA GLN A 314 13.95 2.47 4.57
C GLN A 314 14.56 2.15 5.94
N GLY A 315 13.72 1.91 6.95
CA GLY A 315 14.18 1.52 8.28
C GLY A 315 14.87 0.15 8.33
N SER A 316 14.59 -0.73 7.36
CA SER A 316 15.28 -2.02 7.17
C SER A 316 16.59 -1.89 6.37
N GLY A 317 16.96 -0.68 5.97
CA GLY A 317 18.18 -0.40 5.20
C GLY A 317 18.03 -0.64 3.68
N VAL A 318 16.79 -0.75 3.16
CA VAL A 318 16.56 -0.83 1.71
C VAL A 318 16.72 0.57 1.12
N THR A 319 17.73 0.74 0.28
CA THR A 319 17.99 1.98 -0.48
C THR A 319 17.68 1.74 -1.94
N LEU A 320 16.87 2.58 -2.53
CA LEU A 320 16.55 2.60 -3.95
C LEU A 320 16.92 3.96 -4.51
N GLU A 321 17.55 3.95 -5.66
CA GLU A 321 17.87 5.14 -6.44
C GLU A 321 17.03 5.16 -7.71
N PRO A 322 16.62 6.33 -8.19
CA PRO A 322 16.02 6.44 -9.50
C PRO A 322 16.98 5.90 -10.57
N ASP A 323 16.45 5.09 -11.46
CA ASP A 323 17.17 4.60 -12.64
C ASP A 323 16.78 5.46 -13.85
N ASP A 324 16.91 6.78 -13.68
CA ASP A 324 16.52 7.80 -14.66
C ASP A 324 17.74 8.57 -15.22
N ARG A 325 18.95 8.10 -14.91
CA ARG A 325 20.19 8.68 -15.43
C ARG A 325 20.28 8.49 -16.94
N PRO A 326 20.53 9.55 -17.71
CA PRO A 326 20.70 9.41 -19.15
C PRO A 326 21.95 8.57 -19.47
N ALA A 327 21.78 7.62 -20.39
CA ALA A 327 22.90 6.89 -20.96
C ALA A 327 23.82 7.84 -21.73
N LEU A 328 23.24 8.84 -22.42
CA LEU A 328 23.99 9.83 -23.19
C LEU A 328 23.43 11.23 -22.96
N TYR A 329 24.34 12.20 -22.74
CA TYR A 329 24.03 13.62 -22.84
C TYR A 329 24.82 14.25 -23.98
N ILE A 330 24.14 14.87 -24.94
CA ILE A 330 24.76 15.58 -26.07
C ILE A 330 24.82 17.07 -25.74
N ALA A 331 26.02 17.59 -25.53
CA ALA A 331 26.28 19.01 -25.38
C ALA A 331 26.53 19.64 -26.78
N SER A 332 25.72 20.62 -27.16
CA SER A 332 25.74 21.20 -28.49
C SER A 332 25.97 22.71 -28.47
N MET A 333 26.65 23.22 -29.51
CA MET A 333 26.92 24.65 -29.72
C MET A 333 26.56 25.07 -31.13
N GLY A 334 25.61 26.02 -31.22
CA GLY A 334 25.12 26.54 -32.50
C GLY A 334 23.85 25.86 -32.99
N GLU A 335 23.11 26.54 -33.87
CA GLU A 335 21.77 26.12 -34.29
C GLU A 335 21.77 24.73 -34.95
N LYS A 336 22.67 24.52 -35.92
CA LYS A 336 22.81 23.24 -36.63
C LYS A 336 23.23 22.10 -35.72
N ALA A 337 24.12 22.37 -34.73
CA ALA A 337 24.51 21.36 -33.75
C ALA A 337 23.36 20.97 -32.84
N ASN A 338 22.52 21.96 -32.45
CA ASN A 338 21.32 21.70 -31.67
C ASN A 338 20.31 20.82 -32.41
N GLU A 339 20.05 21.12 -33.71
CA GLU A 339 19.18 20.34 -34.57
C GLU A 339 19.70 18.91 -34.75
N THR A 340 20.99 18.74 -34.99
CA THR A 340 21.62 17.42 -35.11
C THR A 340 21.56 16.63 -33.80
N ALA A 341 21.85 17.30 -32.67
CA ALA A 341 21.75 16.69 -31.36
C ALA A 341 20.32 16.18 -31.07
N MET A 342 19.30 16.99 -31.39
CA MET A 342 17.91 16.57 -31.25
C MET A 342 17.57 15.34 -32.08
N GLY A 343 18.05 15.30 -33.36
CA GLY A 343 17.83 14.14 -34.21
C GLY A 343 18.48 12.86 -33.68
N ILE A 344 19.72 12.95 -33.20
CA ILE A 344 20.43 11.80 -32.60
C ILE A 344 19.72 11.33 -31.29
N VAL A 345 19.36 12.28 -30.44
CA VAL A 345 18.65 11.97 -29.18
C VAL A 345 17.34 11.26 -29.47
N GLU A 346 16.55 11.75 -30.43
CA GLU A 346 15.27 11.12 -30.76
C GLU A 346 15.46 9.71 -31.35
N ALA A 347 16.42 9.53 -32.25
CA ALA A 347 16.73 8.21 -32.80
C ALA A 347 17.15 7.21 -31.72
N LEU A 348 17.91 7.65 -30.69
CA LEU A 348 18.25 6.79 -29.54
C LEU A 348 17.04 6.49 -28.65
N ARG A 349 16.13 7.44 -28.46
CA ARG A 349 14.89 7.25 -27.70
C ARG A 349 13.96 6.24 -28.37
N GLU A 350 13.83 6.28 -29.69
CA GLU A 350 13.09 5.27 -30.46
C GLU A 350 13.64 3.85 -30.24
N GLU A 351 14.95 3.73 -29.99
CA GLU A 351 15.62 2.48 -29.64
C GLU A 351 15.57 2.14 -28.13
N GLY A 352 14.82 2.93 -27.34
CA GLY A 352 14.61 2.72 -25.89
C GLY A 352 15.78 3.22 -25.01
N ILE A 353 16.67 4.05 -25.55
CA ILE A 353 17.81 4.62 -24.80
C ILE A 353 17.44 5.98 -24.25
N HIS A 354 17.64 6.18 -22.95
CA HIS A 354 17.48 7.50 -22.36
C HIS A 354 18.64 8.41 -22.76
N ALA A 355 18.40 9.32 -23.68
CA ALA A 355 19.36 10.33 -24.15
C ALA A 355 18.79 11.74 -23.97
N GLU A 356 19.67 12.70 -23.67
CA GLU A 356 19.33 14.09 -23.38
C GLU A 356 20.22 15.06 -24.17
N THR A 357 19.72 16.29 -24.40
CA THR A 357 20.47 17.42 -24.91
C THR A 357 20.04 18.71 -24.24
N ASP A 358 20.72 19.84 -24.49
CA ASP A 358 20.39 21.11 -23.87
C ASP A 358 19.14 21.76 -24.47
N LEU A 359 18.16 22.00 -23.60
CA LEU A 359 16.90 22.68 -23.92
C LEU A 359 16.85 24.14 -23.40
N CYS A 360 17.91 24.60 -22.73
CA CYS A 360 17.91 25.90 -22.05
C CYS A 360 18.94 26.89 -22.60
N ALA A 361 19.50 26.62 -23.77
CA ALA A 361 20.54 27.45 -24.40
C ALA A 361 21.73 27.77 -23.48
N ARG A 362 22.19 26.78 -22.71
CA ARG A 362 23.31 26.91 -21.79
C ARG A 362 24.63 26.98 -22.55
N SER A 363 25.62 27.65 -21.99
CA SER A 363 26.99 27.53 -22.50
C SER A 363 27.51 26.11 -22.37
N LEU A 364 28.46 25.68 -23.23
CA LEU A 364 29.04 24.34 -23.20
C LEU A 364 29.50 23.91 -21.79
N LYS A 365 30.19 24.79 -21.07
CA LYS A 365 30.63 24.55 -19.71
C LYS A 365 29.46 24.26 -18.76
N ALA A 366 28.34 24.97 -18.93
CA ALA A 366 27.15 24.77 -18.11
C ALA A 366 26.41 23.47 -18.52
N GLN A 367 26.40 23.12 -19.79
CA GLN A 367 25.85 21.84 -20.29
C GLN A 367 26.63 20.64 -19.71
N MET A 368 27.96 20.67 -19.75
CA MET A 368 28.80 19.61 -19.17
C MET A 368 28.62 19.46 -17.65
N LYS A 369 28.50 20.59 -16.94
CA LYS A 369 28.16 20.55 -15.51
C LYS A 369 26.78 20.00 -15.24
N TYR A 370 25.84 20.24 -16.14
CA TYR A 370 24.48 19.71 -16.06
C TYR A 370 24.45 18.20 -16.34
N ALA A 371 25.18 17.73 -17.35
CA ALA A 371 25.35 16.31 -17.65
C ALA A 371 25.92 15.52 -16.44
N ASP A 372 26.94 16.09 -15.79
CA ASP A 372 27.53 15.54 -14.56
C ASP A 372 26.48 15.49 -13.42
N LYS A 373 25.72 16.57 -13.22
CA LYS A 373 24.65 16.62 -12.23
C LYS A 373 23.53 15.60 -12.49
N LEU A 374 23.20 15.34 -13.77
CA LEU A 374 22.23 14.31 -14.16
C LEU A 374 22.77 12.90 -13.98
N GLY A 375 24.09 12.74 -13.77
CA GLY A 375 24.73 11.43 -13.69
C GLY A 375 24.75 10.72 -15.06
N ALA A 376 24.84 11.47 -16.16
CA ALA A 376 24.94 10.89 -17.50
C ALA A 376 26.12 9.92 -17.60
N ALA A 377 25.90 8.71 -18.13
CA ALA A 377 26.96 7.72 -18.27
C ALA A 377 27.99 8.16 -19.31
N TYR A 378 27.51 8.71 -20.42
CA TYR A 378 28.33 9.22 -21.51
C TYR A 378 27.95 10.65 -21.86
N THR A 379 28.95 11.40 -22.39
CA THR A 379 28.73 12.72 -22.99
C THR A 379 29.34 12.79 -24.38
N LEU A 380 28.69 13.56 -25.26
CA LEU A 380 29.15 13.84 -26.60
C LEU A 380 29.06 15.35 -26.85
N ILE A 381 30.09 15.95 -27.42
CA ILE A 381 30.09 17.37 -27.76
C ILE A 381 29.89 17.53 -29.25
N LEU A 382 28.94 18.38 -29.64
CA LEU A 382 28.69 18.76 -31.03
C LEU A 382 28.92 20.26 -31.23
N GLY A 383 29.80 20.55 -32.16
CA GLY A 383 30.04 21.89 -32.70
C GLY A 383 30.26 21.84 -34.20
N ASP A 384 30.67 22.95 -34.78
CA ASP A 384 30.87 23.06 -36.23
C ASP A 384 31.95 22.08 -36.76
N SER A 385 32.99 21.78 -35.98
CA SER A 385 34.05 20.84 -36.31
C SER A 385 33.54 19.39 -36.43
N GLU A 386 32.74 18.96 -35.47
CA GLU A 386 32.16 17.63 -35.43
C GLU A 386 31.12 17.43 -36.54
N LEU A 387 30.32 18.47 -36.82
CA LEU A 387 29.39 18.45 -37.92
C LEU A 387 30.11 18.38 -39.29
N ALA A 388 31.20 19.10 -39.45
CA ALA A 388 31.98 19.09 -40.69
C ALA A 388 32.70 17.76 -40.91
N SER A 389 33.21 17.11 -39.86
CA SER A 389 33.89 15.80 -39.96
C SER A 389 32.93 14.61 -39.97
N GLY A 390 31.68 14.79 -39.52
CA GLY A 390 30.70 13.69 -39.30
C GLY A 390 31.05 12.77 -38.13
N THR A 391 32.04 13.15 -37.31
CA THR A 391 32.53 12.37 -36.18
C THR A 391 32.63 13.21 -34.90
N ALA A 392 32.37 12.61 -33.78
CA ALA A 392 32.51 13.26 -32.46
C ALA A 392 33.15 12.32 -31.45
N LYS A 393 33.61 12.88 -30.32
CA LYS A 393 34.17 12.10 -29.21
C LYS A 393 33.12 11.79 -28.21
N LEU A 394 32.80 10.49 -28.07
CA LEU A 394 32.01 9.95 -26.99
C LEU A 394 32.89 9.79 -25.75
N LYS A 395 32.59 10.52 -24.68
CA LYS A 395 33.33 10.46 -23.42
C LYS A 395 32.55 9.65 -22.39
N ASN A 396 33.18 8.62 -21.85
CA ASN A 396 32.69 7.94 -20.65
C ASN A 396 32.90 8.81 -19.41
N MET A 397 31.86 9.08 -18.65
CA MET A 397 31.92 9.99 -17.49
C MET A 397 32.52 9.35 -16.25
N SER A 398 32.62 8.03 -16.18
CA SER A 398 33.17 7.32 -15.01
C SER A 398 34.70 7.32 -15.01
N ASP A 399 35.33 7.07 -16.17
CA ASP A 399 36.79 6.91 -16.30
C ASP A 399 37.45 7.96 -17.21
N SER A 400 36.62 8.82 -17.83
CA SER A 400 37.05 9.87 -18.78
C SER A 400 37.70 9.35 -20.08
N THR A 401 37.55 8.08 -20.41
CA THR A 401 37.96 7.54 -21.71
C THR A 401 37.14 8.17 -22.84
N GLN A 402 37.76 8.28 -24.02
CA GLN A 402 37.13 8.87 -25.20
C GLN A 402 37.24 7.92 -26.41
N THR A 403 36.17 7.76 -27.15
CA THR A 403 36.07 6.96 -28.36
C THR A 403 35.50 7.81 -29.50
N ASP A 404 36.11 7.77 -30.67
CA ASP A 404 35.54 8.45 -31.82
C ASP A 404 34.34 7.68 -32.37
N VAL A 405 33.22 8.39 -32.56
CA VAL A 405 31.95 7.84 -33.04
C VAL A 405 31.46 8.60 -34.27
N SER A 406 30.85 7.88 -35.22
CA SER A 406 30.16 8.50 -36.35
C SER A 406 28.80 9.04 -35.92
N LEU A 407 28.49 10.28 -36.31
CA LEU A 407 27.20 10.91 -36.03
C LEU A 407 26.03 10.29 -36.80
N SER A 408 26.30 9.57 -37.88
CA SER A 408 25.29 8.89 -38.70
C SER A 408 25.05 7.43 -38.30
N ASP A 409 25.92 6.83 -37.50
CA ASP A 409 25.81 5.43 -37.08
C ASP A 409 25.16 5.33 -35.67
N ILE A 410 23.85 5.46 -35.66
CA ILE A 410 23.06 5.36 -34.41
C ILE A 410 23.16 3.98 -33.79
N ALA A 411 23.28 2.90 -34.58
CA ALA A 411 23.40 1.54 -34.06
C ALA A 411 24.71 1.32 -33.30
N ALA A 412 25.84 1.84 -33.85
CA ALA A 412 27.13 1.80 -33.15
C ALA A 412 27.10 2.65 -31.87
N LEU A 413 26.51 3.86 -31.94
CA LEU A 413 26.38 4.73 -30.77
C LEU A 413 25.53 4.09 -29.68
N ARG A 414 24.41 3.45 -30.04
CA ARG A 414 23.57 2.68 -29.12
C ARG A 414 24.39 1.59 -28.41
N SER A 415 25.12 0.76 -29.18
CA SER A 415 25.90 -0.34 -28.59
C SER A 415 26.90 0.15 -27.53
N LEU A 416 27.58 1.27 -27.82
CA LEU A 416 28.58 1.87 -26.91
C LEU A 416 27.99 2.46 -25.62
N VAL A 417 26.76 2.99 -25.67
CA VAL A 417 26.13 3.62 -24.48
C VAL A 417 25.31 2.65 -23.65
N THR A 418 25.15 1.39 -24.10
CA THR A 418 24.45 0.32 -23.39
C THR A 418 25.39 -0.73 -22.79
N GLU A 419 26.68 -0.70 -23.12
CA GLU A 419 27.74 -1.48 -22.45
C GLU A 419 28.12 -0.85 -21.09
#